data_444744bd318f7705cb86ddedf0e46dea
#
_entry.id   444744bd318f7705cb86ddedf0e46dea
#
_cell.length_a   1.000
_cell.length_b   1.000
_cell.length_c   1.000
_cell.angle_alpha   90.00
_cell.angle_beta   90.00
_cell.angle_gamma   90.00
#
_symmetry.space_group_name_H-M   'P 1'
#
loop_
_entity.id
_entity.type
_entity.pdbx_description
1 polymer ?
#
loop_
_entity_poly.entity_id
_entity_poly.type
_entity_poly.pdbx_seq_one_letter_code
_entity_poly.pdbx_strand_id
1 'polypeptide(L)'
;MNVSFLDAAIVELDDAFEYYEYQQHNLGYRFVREVENALNLIKNYPQAWHKFSHSTRRCLVKNFPYGVIYKEQDESSILIIAIMNLHRKPNYWANRIKK
;
A
#
# COMPACT_ATOMS: atom_id res chain seq x y z
N MET A 1 -11.36 10.45 -7.55
CA MET A 1 -10.04 9.95 -7.91
C MET A 1 -10.07 8.45 -7.98
N ASN A 2 -9.54 7.88 -9.05
CA ASN A 2 -9.54 6.43 -9.26
C ASN A 2 -8.30 5.82 -8.63
N VAL A 3 -8.50 4.69 -7.96
CA VAL A 3 -7.40 3.94 -7.37
C VAL A 3 -7.40 2.55 -7.98
N SER A 4 -6.26 2.15 -8.53
CA SER A 4 -6.08 0.80 -9.06
C SER A 4 -4.85 0.18 -8.39
N PHE A 5 -4.79 -1.15 -8.46
CA PHE A 5 -3.73 -1.91 -7.83
C PHE A 5 -2.99 -2.72 -8.88
N LEU A 6 -1.67 -2.78 -8.76
CA LEU A 6 -0.94 -3.82 -9.47
C LEU A 6 -1.32 -5.18 -8.89
N ASP A 7 -1.30 -6.21 -9.74
CA ASP A 7 -1.61 -7.55 -9.27
C ASP A 7 -0.74 -7.98 -8.11
N ALA A 8 0.55 -7.64 -8.17
CA ALA A 8 1.46 -7.99 -7.09
C ALA A 8 1.07 -7.35 -5.76
N ALA A 9 0.51 -6.14 -5.81
CA ALA A 9 0.05 -5.47 -4.60
C ALA A 9 -1.19 -6.16 -4.02
N ILE A 10 -2.07 -6.66 -4.90
CA ILE A 10 -3.24 -7.42 -4.44
C ILE A 10 -2.81 -8.70 -3.74
N VAL A 11 -1.84 -9.41 -4.32
CA VAL A 11 -1.31 -10.63 -3.70
C VAL A 11 -0.73 -10.31 -2.32
N GLU A 12 0.01 -9.22 -2.21
CA GLU A 12 0.57 -8.82 -0.92
C GLU A 12 -0.50 -8.52 0.12
N LEU A 13 -1.56 -7.86 -0.31
CA LEU A 13 -2.67 -7.56 0.60
C LEU A 13 -3.34 -8.86 1.08
N ASP A 14 -3.59 -9.78 0.15
CA ASP A 14 -4.22 -11.05 0.48
C ASP A 14 -3.34 -11.89 1.40
N ASP A 15 -2.04 -11.95 1.12
CA ASP A 15 -1.11 -12.73 1.95
C ASP A 15 -1.04 -12.16 3.36
N ALA A 16 -0.98 -10.85 3.49
CA ALA A 16 -0.93 -10.22 4.80
C ALA A 16 -2.23 -10.44 5.57
N PHE A 17 -3.37 -10.35 4.88
CA PHE A 17 -4.67 -10.63 5.49
C PHE A 17 -4.66 -12.04 6.08
N GLU A 18 -4.26 -13.03 5.29
CA GLU A 18 -4.29 -14.42 5.74
C GLU A 18 -3.33 -14.65 6.89
N TYR A 19 -2.14 -14.05 6.81
CA TYR A 19 -1.17 -14.16 7.90
C TYR A 19 -1.75 -13.67 9.22
N TYR A 20 -2.38 -12.50 9.22
CA TYR A 20 -2.92 -11.95 10.45
C TYR A 20 -4.16 -12.70 10.93
N GLU A 21 -5.02 -13.13 10.00
CA GLU A 21 -6.21 -13.86 10.37
C GLU A 21 -5.87 -15.23 10.97
N TYR A 22 -4.81 -15.84 10.48
CA TYR A 22 -4.33 -17.09 11.04
C TYR A 22 -3.83 -16.90 12.48
N GLN A 23 -3.24 -15.75 12.77
CA GLN A 23 -2.71 -15.50 14.10
C GLN A 23 -3.80 -15.21 15.13
N GLN A 24 -4.84 -14.52 14.73
CA GLN A 24 -5.91 -14.15 15.63
C GLN A 24 -7.16 -13.86 14.84
N HIS A 25 -8.28 -14.43 15.28
CA HIS A 25 -9.57 -14.20 14.65
C HIS A 25 -9.85 -12.70 14.54
N ASN A 26 -10.27 -12.26 13.37
CA ASN A 26 -10.59 -10.88 13.03
C ASN A 26 -9.39 -9.94 12.88
N LEU A 27 -8.16 -10.40 13.15
CA LEU A 27 -7.00 -9.53 13.02
C LEU A 27 -6.73 -9.19 11.57
N GLY A 28 -6.96 -10.13 10.65
CA GLY A 28 -6.81 -9.86 9.23
C GLY A 28 -7.79 -8.78 8.76
N TYR A 29 -9.02 -8.82 9.25
CA TYR A 29 -10.01 -7.81 8.89
C TYR A 29 -9.64 -6.44 9.45
N ARG A 30 -9.04 -6.40 10.63
CA ARG A 30 -8.56 -5.13 11.17
C ARG A 30 -7.42 -4.57 10.33
N PHE A 31 -6.53 -5.44 9.85
CA PHE A 31 -5.46 -5.02 8.95
C PHE A 31 -6.04 -4.41 7.68
N VAL A 32 -7.00 -5.09 7.05
CA VAL A 32 -7.61 -4.59 5.82
C VAL A 32 -8.29 -3.24 6.07
N ARG A 33 -8.95 -3.08 7.21
CA ARG A 33 -9.58 -1.80 7.55
C ARG A 33 -8.54 -0.68 7.62
N GLU A 34 -7.38 -0.96 8.22
CA GLU A 34 -6.35 0.07 8.30
C GLU A 34 -5.74 0.39 6.93
N VAL A 35 -5.64 -0.62 6.06
CA VAL A 35 -5.22 -0.37 4.69
C VAL A 35 -6.26 0.51 3.98
N GLU A 36 -7.54 0.23 4.16
CA GLU A 36 -8.60 1.05 3.56
C GLU A 36 -8.53 2.49 4.07
N ASN A 37 -8.27 2.68 5.35
CA ASN A 37 -8.11 4.02 5.91
C ASN A 37 -6.93 4.73 5.25
N ALA A 38 -5.81 4.04 5.06
CA ALA A 38 -4.66 4.62 4.37
C ALA A 38 -5.01 4.99 2.93
N LEU A 39 -5.74 4.12 2.23
CA LEU A 39 -6.16 4.42 0.86
C LEU A 39 -7.04 5.66 0.79
N ASN A 40 -7.94 5.83 1.76
CA ASN A 40 -8.79 7.01 1.80
C ASN A 40 -7.98 8.28 2.02
N LEU A 41 -6.96 8.21 2.87
CA LEU A 41 -6.06 9.34 3.08
C LEU A 41 -5.29 9.67 1.81
N ILE A 42 -4.81 8.66 1.10
CA ILE A 42 -4.11 8.86 -0.16
C ILE A 42 -5.02 9.51 -1.19
N LYS A 43 -6.26 9.05 -1.29
CA LYS A 43 -7.22 9.59 -2.25
C LYS A 43 -7.50 11.08 -1.98
N ASN A 44 -7.60 11.44 -0.71
CA ASN A 44 -7.94 12.81 -0.34
C ASN A 44 -6.73 13.74 -0.34
N TYR A 45 -5.54 13.21 -0.07
CA TYR A 45 -4.32 14.02 0.08
C TYR A 45 -3.14 13.32 -0.57
N PRO A 46 -3.18 13.10 -1.89
CA PRO A 46 -2.16 12.26 -2.53
C PRO A 46 -0.74 12.82 -2.44
N GLN A 47 -0.58 14.10 -2.19
CA GLN A 47 0.74 14.72 -2.12
C GLN A 47 1.20 14.98 -0.69
N ALA A 48 0.43 14.55 0.31
CA ALA A 48 0.77 14.81 1.70
C ALA A 48 1.93 13.96 2.21
N TRP A 49 2.17 12.81 1.60
CA TRP A 49 3.16 11.86 2.09
C TRP A 49 4.51 12.09 1.44
N HIS A 50 5.57 11.75 2.18
CA HIS A 50 6.93 11.91 1.65
C HIS A 50 7.16 11.03 0.44
N LYS A 51 7.95 11.53 -0.48
CA LYS A 51 8.41 10.72 -1.59
C LYS A 51 9.28 9.59 -1.07
N PHE A 52 9.03 8.40 -1.57
CA PHE A 52 9.77 7.20 -1.21
C PHE A 52 10.76 6.83 -2.28
N SER A 53 10.52 7.26 -3.50
CA SER A 53 11.45 7.17 -4.61
C SER A 53 11.18 8.35 -5.54
N HIS A 54 11.85 8.36 -6.68
CA HIS A 54 11.68 9.42 -7.66
C HIS A 54 10.20 9.65 -8.02
N SER A 55 9.43 8.58 -8.15
CA SER A 55 8.07 8.68 -8.65
C SER A 55 7.01 8.11 -7.69
N THR A 56 7.41 7.67 -6.51
CA THR A 56 6.47 7.05 -5.59
C THR A 56 6.45 7.74 -4.23
N ARG A 57 5.35 7.52 -3.52
CA ARG A 57 5.21 7.97 -2.14
C ARG A 57 4.80 6.79 -1.28
N ARG A 58 4.97 6.93 0.02
CA ARG A 58 4.61 5.88 0.97
C ARG A 58 3.72 6.45 2.06
N CYS A 59 2.57 5.80 2.26
CA CYS A 59 1.66 6.09 3.37
C CYS A 59 1.71 4.90 4.32
N LEU A 60 2.09 5.13 5.58
CA LEU A 60 2.18 4.06 6.56
C LEU A 60 0.79 3.59 6.98
N VAL A 61 0.66 2.28 7.19
CA VAL A 61 -0.57 1.68 7.71
C VAL A 61 -0.53 1.75 9.23
N LYS A 62 -1.59 2.28 9.82
CA LYS A 62 -1.65 2.43 11.27
C LYS A 62 -1.70 1.07 11.95
N ASN A 63 -0.94 0.92 13.03
CA ASN A 63 -0.94 -0.27 13.91
C ASN A 63 -0.34 -1.54 13.32
N PHE A 64 0.14 -1.49 12.09
CA PHE A 64 0.75 -2.65 11.43
C PHE A 64 2.04 -2.21 10.76
N PRO A 65 3.05 -3.10 10.70
CA PRO A 65 4.35 -2.73 10.11
C PRO A 65 4.30 -2.80 8.59
N TYR A 66 3.40 -2.00 8.00
CA TYR A 66 3.19 -1.99 6.56
C TYR A 66 3.10 -0.56 6.06
N GLY A 67 3.41 -0.39 4.77
CA GLY A 67 3.22 0.86 4.08
C GLY A 67 2.56 0.62 2.74
N VAL A 68 1.79 1.59 2.29
CA VAL A 68 1.19 1.57 0.95
C VAL A 68 2.09 2.41 0.05
N ILE A 69 2.69 1.77 -0.94
CA ILE A 69 3.54 2.44 -1.94
C ILE A 69 2.65 2.77 -3.13
N TYR A 70 2.61 4.02 -3.51
CA TYR A 70 1.71 4.43 -4.59
C TYR A 70 2.37 5.46 -5.49
N LYS A 71 1.79 5.62 -6.66
CA LYS A 71 2.25 6.56 -7.67
C LYS A 71 1.03 7.27 -8.23
N GLU A 72 1.13 8.60 -8.35
CA GLU A 72 0.11 9.36 -9.07
C GLU A 72 0.36 9.16 -10.57
N GLN A 73 -0.63 8.58 -11.27
CA GLN A 73 -0.50 8.35 -12.70
C GLN A 73 -0.85 9.59 -13.49
N ASP A 74 -1.88 10.30 -13.02
CA ASP A 74 -2.31 11.57 -13.61
C ASP A 74 -3.12 12.31 -12.54
N GLU A 75 -3.80 13.37 -12.93
CA GLU A 75 -4.51 14.22 -11.98
C GLU A 75 -5.67 13.52 -11.27
N SER A 76 -6.15 12.42 -11.84
CA SER A 76 -7.34 11.77 -11.30
C SER A 76 -7.16 10.29 -10.99
N SER A 77 -5.93 9.76 -11.09
CA SER A 77 -5.73 8.33 -10.84
C SER A 77 -4.45 8.04 -10.09
N ILE A 78 -4.55 7.03 -9.22
CA ILE A 78 -3.45 6.58 -8.39
C ILE A 78 -3.29 5.09 -8.60
N LEU A 79 -2.04 4.65 -8.73
CA LEU A 79 -1.70 3.24 -8.85
C LEU A 79 -1.02 2.78 -7.57
N ILE A 80 -1.56 1.74 -6.95
CA ILE A 80 -0.95 1.13 -5.77
C ILE A 80 0.07 0.11 -6.26
N ILE A 81 1.33 0.37 -5.93
CA ILE A 81 2.47 -0.41 -6.40
C ILE A 81 2.71 -1.61 -5.49
N ALA A 82 2.57 -1.41 -4.18
CA ALA A 82 2.90 -2.43 -3.21
C ALA A 82 2.18 -2.19 -1.89
N ILE A 83 1.81 -3.28 -1.24
CA ILE A 83 1.46 -3.29 0.18
C ILE A 83 2.69 -3.87 0.86
N MET A 84 3.55 -2.99 1.34
CA MET A 84 4.92 -3.32 1.69
C MET A 84 5.07 -3.60 3.18
N ASN A 85 5.54 -4.81 3.51
CA ASN A 85 6.00 -5.08 4.86
C ASN A 85 7.29 -4.29 5.10
N LEU A 86 7.32 -3.49 6.16
CA LEU A 86 8.42 -2.57 6.41
C LEU A 86 9.74 -3.27 6.73
N HIS A 87 9.72 -4.58 7.00
CA HIS A 87 10.93 -5.34 7.26
C HIS A 87 11.62 -5.83 5.99
N ARG A 88 10.97 -5.69 4.84
CA ARG A 88 11.56 -6.06 3.57
C ARG A 88 12.51 -4.96 3.08
N LYS A 89 13.34 -5.32 2.09
CA LYS A 89 14.18 -4.31 1.42
C LYS A 89 13.32 -3.15 0.94
N PRO A 90 13.75 -1.91 1.17
CA PRO A 90 12.91 -0.76 0.85
C PRO A 90 12.53 -0.62 -0.63
N ASN A 91 13.30 -1.22 -1.53
CA ASN A 91 13.06 -1.06 -2.96
C ASN A 91 12.73 -2.37 -3.68
N TYR A 92 12.27 -3.39 -2.94
CA TYR A 92 12.03 -4.70 -3.57
C TYR A 92 10.96 -4.62 -4.69
N TRP A 93 10.10 -3.64 -4.61
CA TRP A 93 8.99 -3.45 -5.58
C TRP A 93 9.41 -2.63 -6.81
N ALA A 94 10.65 -2.16 -6.85
CA ALA A 94 11.04 -1.16 -7.87
C ALA A 94 10.88 -1.67 -9.30
N ASN A 95 11.07 -2.98 -9.51
CA ASN A 95 10.90 -3.55 -10.85
C ASN A 95 9.48 -3.44 -11.39
N ARG A 96 8.52 -3.21 -10.51
CA ARG A 96 7.09 -3.20 -10.90
C ARG A 96 6.73 -1.97 -11.70
N ILE A 97 7.53 -0.92 -11.58
CA ILE A 97 7.21 0.36 -12.23
C ILE A 97 8.33 0.83 -13.14
N LYS A 98 9.16 -0.06 -13.59
CA LYS A 98 10.20 0.39 -14.49
C LYS A 98 9.61 0.83 -15.80
N LYS A 99 10.25 1.76 -16.42
CA LYS A 99 9.77 2.41 -17.62
C LYS A 99 9.75 1.57 -18.80
#